data_e11066e2e74b394deb05217949c4703f
#
_entry.id   e11066e2e74b394deb05217949c4703f
#
_cell.length_a   1.000
_cell.length_b   1.000
_cell.length_c   1.000
_cell.angle_alpha   90.00
_cell.angle_beta   90.00
_cell.angle_gamma   90.00
#
_symmetry.space_group_name_H-M   'P 1'
#
loop_
_entity.id
_entity.type
_entity.pdbx_description
1 polymer ?
#
loop_
_entity_poly.entity_id
_entity_poly.type
_entity_poly.pdbx_seq_one_letter_code
_entity_poly.pdbx_strand_id
1 'polypeptide(L)'
;NNVERFLKLVKKYENITVVIDESVKVMRNFVVGANKENYHYKNTNIEDIKYDLVADIREARKGDKCPKCEGTLDMARGIEVGHIFKLGKKYSQAMNAVVLNEQGRQEVMTMGCYGIGVSRVMASAIEQNNDEFGITWPKAIAPYLVDVIIANVKDDAQNAVAERLYIELQKNNIDTVLDDRNERAGFKFKDADLIGFPLKVIVGKGAVDGIVEVKDRKTGESVEIKAEEVLQFVREFIAK
;
A
#
# COMPACT_ATOMS: atom_id res chain seq x y z
N ASN A 1 7.39 -17.69 51.68
CA ASN A 1 6.12 -17.82 51.01
C ASN A 1 5.99 -16.75 49.95
N ASN A 2 6.22 -17.14 48.70
CA ASN A 2 6.50 -16.19 47.62
C ASN A 2 5.22 -15.61 46.97
N VAL A 3 4.07 -16.24 47.17
CA VAL A 3 2.75 -15.72 46.87
C VAL A 3 2.45 -14.47 47.71
N GLU A 4 2.86 -14.49 49.02
CA GLU A 4 2.74 -13.30 49.87
C GLU A 4 3.57 -12.11 49.40
N ARG A 5 4.69 -12.32 48.69
CA ARG A 5 5.52 -11.21 48.16
C ARG A 5 4.94 -10.60 46.90
N PHE A 6 4.34 -11.41 46.05
CA PHE A 6 3.55 -10.93 44.88
C PHE A 6 2.32 -10.16 45.40
N LEU A 7 1.60 -10.72 46.39
CA LEU A 7 0.48 -10.05 47.05
C LEU A 7 0.91 -8.78 47.81
N LYS A 8 2.12 -8.71 48.37
CA LYS A 8 2.68 -7.48 48.98
C LYS A 8 3.03 -6.41 47.94
N LEU A 9 3.47 -6.77 46.74
CA LEU A 9 3.69 -5.85 45.66
C LEU A 9 2.36 -5.27 45.13
N VAL A 10 1.33 -6.11 45.01
CA VAL A 10 -0.04 -5.68 44.64
C VAL A 10 -0.67 -4.84 45.75
N LYS A 11 -0.45 -5.19 47.05
CA LYS A 11 -0.87 -4.40 48.20
C LYS A 11 -0.20 -3.01 48.31
N LYS A 12 0.94 -2.79 47.69
CA LYS A 12 1.60 -1.48 47.67
C LYS A 12 0.83 -0.45 46.81
N TYR A 13 -0.10 -0.92 45.99
CA TYR A 13 -0.95 -0.11 45.12
C TYR A 13 -2.41 -0.46 45.42
N GLU A 14 -2.99 0.15 46.44
CA GLU A 14 -4.35 -0.14 46.95
C GLU A 14 -5.48 0.07 45.92
N ASN A 15 -5.17 0.63 44.73
CA ASN A 15 -6.12 0.96 43.66
C ASN A 15 -5.81 0.30 42.30
N ILE A 16 -5.10 -0.83 42.25
CA ILE A 16 -4.84 -1.54 41.01
C ILE A 16 -5.86 -2.67 40.83
N THR A 17 -6.64 -2.58 39.76
CA THR A 17 -7.50 -3.67 39.31
C THR A 17 -6.68 -4.68 38.52
N VAL A 18 -6.67 -5.93 38.93
CA VAL A 18 -5.97 -7.02 38.25
C VAL A 18 -6.94 -7.75 37.33
N VAL A 19 -6.72 -7.63 36.04
CA VAL A 19 -7.50 -8.31 35.02
C VAL A 19 -6.68 -9.45 34.42
N ILE A 20 -7.23 -10.64 34.33
CA ILE A 20 -6.60 -11.78 33.67
C ILE A 20 -7.34 -12.12 32.38
N ASP A 21 -6.59 -12.59 31.38
CA ASP A 21 -7.16 -13.08 30.15
C ASP A 21 -7.87 -14.42 30.35
N GLU A 22 -8.95 -14.66 29.59
CA GLU A 22 -9.70 -15.92 29.65
C GLU A 22 -8.82 -17.15 29.39
N SER A 23 -7.82 -17.03 28.50
CA SER A 23 -6.86 -18.09 28.20
C SER A 23 -6.00 -18.46 29.41
N VAL A 24 -5.72 -17.52 30.32
CA VAL A 24 -4.94 -17.77 31.55
C VAL A 24 -5.77 -18.53 32.56
N LYS A 25 -7.07 -18.32 32.62
CA LYS A 25 -7.97 -18.98 33.57
C LYS A 25 -7.95 -20.51 33.50
N VAL A 26 -7.70 -21.05 32.31
CA VAL A 26 -7.67 -22.51 32.07
C VAL A 26 -6.27 -23.11 32.16
N MET A 27 -5.24 -22.28 32.33
CA MET A 27 -3.86 -22.77 32.43
C MET A 27 -3.58 -23.50 33.74
N ARG A 28 -2.67 -24.47 33.67
CA ARG A 28 -2.18 -25.25 34.82
C ARG A 28 -0.68 -25.41 34.75
N ASN A 29 -0.03 -25.46 35.91
CA ASN A 29 1.41 -25.73 36.04
C ASN A 29 2.30 -24.81 35.17
N PHE A 30 1.91 -23.55 35.02
CA PHE A 30 2.65 -22.58 34.19
C PHE A 30 3.82 -21.96 34.97
N VAL A 31 4.65 -21.19 34.25
CA VAL A 31 5.82 -20.52 34.79
C VAL A 31 5.57 -19.02 34.83
N VAL A 32 5.87 -18.36 35.96
CA VAL A 32 5.78 -16.91 36.12
C VAL A 32 7.07 -16.32 36.69
N GLY A 33 7.30 -15.03 36.46
CA GLY A 33 8.43 -14.31 37.04
C GLY A 33 8.39 -14.31 38.58
N ALA A 34 9.53 -14.50 39.22
CA ALA A 34 9.66 -14.54 40.69
C ALA A 34 9.98 -13.17 41.31
N ASN A 35 9.95 -12.05 40.57
CA ASN A 35 10.35 -10.71 41.01
C ASN A 35 11.80 -10.68 41.61
N LYS A 36 12.65 -11.62 41.18
CA LYS A 36 14.05 -11.72 41.47
C LYS A 36 14.81 -12.06 40.20
N GLU A 37 15.87 -11.37 39.92
CA GLU A 37 16.68 -11.59 38.72
C GLU A 37 17.11 -13.07 38.58
N ASN A 38 16.86 -13.62 37.35
CA ASN A 38 17.16 -15.01 36.98
C ASN A 38 16.35 -16.09 37.73
N TYR A 39 15.23 -15.72 38.37
CA TYR A 39 14.38 -16.68 39.08
C TYR A 39 12.95 -16.67 38.54
N HIS A 40 12.34 -17.87 38.47
CA HIS A 40 10.95 -18.09 38.07
C HIS A 40 10.27 -19.05 39.02
N TYR A 41 8.94 -18.85 39.21
CA TYR A 41 8.09 -19.86 39.83
C TYR A 41 7.62 -20.82 38.76
N LYS A 42 7.69 -22.12 39.04
CA LYS A 42 7.12 -23.20 38.24
C LYS A 42 5.94 -23.82 38.96
N ASN A 43 5.08 -24.51 38.19
CA ASN A 43 3.90 -25.16 38.73
C ASN A 43 2.91 -24.16 39.38
N THR A 44 2.85 -22.94 38.83
CA THR A 44 1.88 -21.94 39.24
C THR A 44 0.51 -22.28 38.62
N ASN A 45 -0.55 -22.13 39.38
CA ASN A 45 -1.91 -22.32 38.94
C ASN A 45 -2.70 -21.02 39.12
N ILE A 46 -3.88 -20.94 38.55
CA ILE A 46 -4.70 -19.73 38.62
C ILE A 46 -5.12 -19.43 40.06
N GLU A 47 -5.30 -20.46 40.89
CA GLU A 47 -5.65 -20.39 42.30
C GLU A 47 -4.55 -19.70 43.13
N ASP A 48 -3.31 -19.67 42.64
CA ASP A 48 -2.17 -18.99 43.25
C ASP A 48 -2.13 -17.49 42.97
N ILE A 49 -2.97 -17.01 42.05
CA ILE A 49 -3.02 -15.63 41.58
C ILE A 49 -4.29 -14.96 42.04
N LYS A 50 -4.17 -13.84 42.72
CA LYS A 50 -5.33 -13.00 43.06
C LYS A 50 -5.62 -12.06 41.88
N TYR A 51 -6.87 -12.10 41.37
CA TYR A 51 -7.37 -11.23 40.33
C TYR A 51 -8.77 -10.71 40.68
N ASP A 52 -9.16 -9.61 40.06
CA ASP A 52 -10.47 -8.95 40.29
C ASP A 52 -11.46 -9.26 39.16
N LEU A 53 -10.96 -9.44 37.92
CA LEU A 53 -11.77 -9.60 36.71
C LEU A 53 -11.13 -10.58 35.74
N VAL A 54 -11.95 -11.32 35.01
CA VAL A 54 -11.58 -12.11 33.84
C VAL A 54 -12.16 -11.45 32.60
N ALA A 55 -11.36 -11.21 31.56
CA ALA A 55 -11.81 -10.63 30.31
C ALA A 55 -10.96 -11.15 29.15
N ASP A 56 -11.51 -11.07 27.94
CA ASP A 56 -10.73 -11.31 26.70
C ASP A 56 -9.92 -10.06 26.38
N ILE A 57 -8.65 -10.07 26.73
CA ILE A 57 -7.70 -8.95 26.56
C ILE A 57 -6.48 -9.29 25.72
N ARG A 58 -6.35 -10.55 25.33
CA ARG A 58 -5.26 -11.02 24.49
C ARG A 58 -5.45 -10.54 23.04
N GLU A 59 -4.38 -10.11 22.42
CA GLU A 59 -4.40 -9.84 20.98
C GLU A 59 -4.65 -11.12 20.18
N ALA A 60 -5.46 -10.99 19.12
CA ALA A 60 -5.70 -12.07 18.16
C ALA A 60 -4.40 -12.51 17.48
N ARG A 61 -4.26 -13.81 17.26
CA ARG A 61 -3.08 -14.43 16.64
C ARG A 61 -3.47 -15.26 15.43
N LYS A 62 -2.49 -15.47 14.55
CA LYS A 62 -2.64 -16.47 13.47
C LYS A 62 -3.01 -17.83 14.07
N GLY A 63 -4.06 -18.43 13.52
CA GLY A 63 -4.58 -19.72 13.97
C GLY A 63 -5.72 -19.63 14.99
N ASP A 64 -6.03 -18.46 15.53
CA ASP A 64 -7.20 -18.27 16.39
C ASP A 64 -8.50 -18.47 15.61
N LYS A 65 -9.55 -18.90 16.30
CA LYS A 65 -10.89 -19.00 15.71
C LYS A 65 -11.52 -17.61 15.54
N CYS A 66 -12.23 -17.43 14.44
CA CYS A 66 -12.99 -16.21 14.23
C CYS A 66 -14.18 -16.14 15.23
N PRO A 67 -14.39 -15.03 15.95
CA PRO A 67 -15.52 -14.92 16.89
C PRO A 67 -16.89 -14.81 16.19
N LYS A 68 -16.93 -14.65 14.85
CA LYS A 68 -18.16 -14.47 14.08
C LYS A 68 -18.49 -15.64 13.14
N CYS A 69 -17.56 -16.53 12.88
CA CYS A 69 -17.75 -17.66 11.98
C CYS A 69 -16.79 -18.81 12.32
N GLU A 70 -16.94 -19.96 11.64
CA GLU A 70 -16.07 -21.14 11.81
C GLU A 70 -14.66 -21.01 11.26
N GLY A 71 -14.34 -19.88 10.62
CA GLY A 71 -13.05 -19.61 10.01
C GLY A 71 -11.92 -19.49 11.03
N THR A 72 -10.69 -19.64 10.54
CA THR A 72 -9.46 -19.43 11.30
C THR A 72 -8.84 -18.09 10.88
N LEU A 73 -8.38 -17.32 11.85
CA LEU A 73 -7.73 -16.04 11.60
C LEU A 73 -6.33 -16.25 11.01
N ASP A 74 -5.99 -15.44 10.03
CA ASP A 74 -4.64 -15.32 9.50
C ASP A 74 -4.10 -13.91 9.75
N MET A 75 -2.79 -13.74 9.62
CA MET A 75 -2.12 -12.45 9.78
C MET A 75 -1.44 -12.05 8.48
N ALA A 76 -1.69 -10.82 8.07
CA ALA A 76 -0.98 -10.20 6.96
C ALA A 76 -0.39 -8.86 7.40
N ARG A 77 0.76 -8.51 6.82
CA ARG A 77 1.28 -7.15 6.95
C ARG A 77 0.66 -6.29 5.87
N GLY A 78 0.10 -5.15 6.26
CA GLY A 78 -0.43 -4.16 5.33
C GLY A 78 0.39 -2.88 5.38
N ILE A 79 0.34 -2.10 4.30
CA ILE A 79 0.88 -0.75 4.25
C ILE A 79 -0.29 0.20 4.47
N GLU A 80 -0.22 1.04 5.51
CA GLU A 80 -1.24 2.05 5.78
C GLU A 80 -1.09 3.20 4.79
N VAL A 81 -1.95 3.24 3.78
CA VAL A 81 -1.94 4.28 2.74
C VAL A 81 -2.82 5.47 3.08
N GLY A 82 -3.76 5.30 3.98
CA GLY A 82 -4.66 6.35 4.45
C GLY A 82 -5.20 6.06 5.85
N HIS A 83 -5.62 7.12 6.55
CA HIS A 83 -6.14 7.02 7.90
C HIS A 83 -7.30 8.00 8.12
N ILE A 84 -8.35 7.54 8.79
CA ILE A 84 -9.50 8.35 9.19
C ILE A 84 -9.48 8.53 10.69
N PHE A 85 -9.50 9.77 11.16
CA PHE A 85 -9.53 10.11 12.57
C PHE A 85 -10.89 10.70 12.96
N LYS A 86 -11.55 10.10 13.95
CA LYS A 86 -12.73 10.68 14.62
C LYS A 86 -12.25 11.60 15.73
N LEU A 87 -12.11 12.89 15.44
CA LEU A 87 -11.64 13.87 16.42
C LEU A 87 -12.73 14.30 17.40
N GLY A 88 -14.00 14.09 17.06
CA GLY A 88 -15.14 14.51 17.87
C GLY A 88 -15.17 16.01 18.09
N LYS A 89 -15.37 16.44 19.33
CA LYS A 89 -15.44 17.87 19.70
C LYS A 89 -14.18 18.37 20.43
N LYS A 90 -13.13 17.55 20.50
CA LYS A 90 -11.91 17.86 21.28
C LYS A 90 -11.26 19.20 20.89
N TYR A 91 -11.08 19.42 19.59
CA TYR A 91 -10.44 20.63 19.09
C TYR A 91 -11.45 21.76 18.85
N SER A 92 -12.60 21.45 18.29
CA SER A 92 -13.66 22.44 18.02
C SER A 92 -14.16 23.13 19.28
N GLN A 93 -14.27 22.43 20.38
CA GLN A 93 -14.64 23.01 21.68
C GLN A 93 -13.56 23.97 22.19
N ALA A 94 -12.28 23.60 22.11
CA ALA A 94 -11.16 24.45 22.54
C ALA A 94 -11.01 25.71 21.67
N MET A 95 -11.36 25.62 20.38
CA MET A 95 -11.30 26.75 19.43
C MET A 95 -12.61 27.56 19.40
N ASN A 96 -13.63 27.18 20.15
CA ASN A 96 -14.98 27.74 20.07
C ASN A 96 -15.54 27.73 18.62
N ALA A 97 -15.25 26.65 17.88
CA ALA A 97 -15.75 26.46 16.52
C ALA A 97 -17.19 25.95 16.58
N VAL A 98 -18.15 26.87 16.43
CA VAL A 98 -19.59 26.58 16.56
C VAL A 98 -20.32 26.91 15.28
N VAL A 99 -21.44 26.24 15.07
CA VAL A 99 -22.45 26.53 14.02
C VAL A 99 -23.82 26.71 14.66
N LEU A 100 -24.74 27.33 13.94
CA LEU A 100 -26.15 27.36 14.35
C LEU A 100 -26.82 26.09 13.82
N ASN A 101 -27.47 25.34 14.71
CA ASN A 101 -28.32 24.24 14.31
C ASN A 101 -29.67 24.72 13.73
N GLU A 102 -30.52 23.80 13.29
CA GLU A 102 -31.83 24.11 12.67
C GLU A 102 -32.75 24.94 13.58
N GLN A 103 -32.54 24.89 14.89
CA GLN A 103 -33.30 25.68 15.88
C GLN A 103 -32.63 27.02 16.20
N GLY A 104 -31.58 27.41 15.48
CA GLY A 104 -30.83 28.66 15.69
C GLY A 104 -29.96 28.66 16.96
N ARG A 105 -29.69 27.51 17.56
CA ARG A 105 -28.82 27.38 18.76
C ARG A 105 -27.41 27.06 18.34
N GLN A 106 -26.43 27.60 19.07
CA GLN A 106 -25.02 27.28 18.87
C GLN A 106 -24.74 25.81 19.20
N GLU A 107 -24.09 25.12 18.31
CA GLU A 107 -23.62 23.75 18.48
C GLU A 107 -22.14 23.65 18.10
N VAL A 108 -21.33 23.00 18.97
CA VAL A 108 -19.91 22.75 18.71
C VAL A 108 -19.79 21.73 17.59
N MET A 109 -19.01 22.03 16.55
CA MET A 109 -18.82 21.18 15.39
C MET A 109 -18.16 19.85 15.76
N THR A 110 -18.66 18.75 15.18
CA THR A 110 -17.98 17.47 15.21
C THR A 110 -16.93 17.42 14.10
N MET A 111 -15.71 17.05 14.44
CA MET A 111 -14.58 17.06 13.52
C MET A 111 -14.15 15.65 13.13
N GLY A 112 -13.72 15.49 11.89
CA GLY A 112 -12.98 14.36 11.37
C GLY A 112 -11.70 14.84 10.69
N CYS A 113 -10.73 13.95 10.54
CA CYS A 113 -9.53 14.18 9.75
C CYS A 113 -9.32 12.98 8.82
N TYR A 114 -8.95 13.26 7.59
CA TYR A 114 -8.81 12.26 6.53
C TYR A 114 -7.46 12.45 5.86
N GLY A 115 -6.54 11.51 6.10
CA GLY A 115 -5.19 11.56 5.56
C GLY A 115 -4.94 10.51 4.49
N ILE A 116 -4.23 10.88 3.42
CA ILE A 116 -3.71 9.95 2.41
C ILE A 116 -2.23 10.24 2.20
N GLY A 117 -1.40 9.21 2.32
CA GLY A 117 0.03 9.28 2.03
C GLY A 117 0.27 9.13 0.52
N VAL A 118 0.23 10.23 -0.26
CA VAL A 118 0.30 10.18 -1.73
C VAL A 118 1.53 9.41 -2.22
N SER A 119 2.72 9.74 -1.74
CA SER A 119 3.95 9.02 -2.07
C SER A 119 3.96 7.57 -1.56
N ARG A 120 3.30 7.31 -0.44
CA ARG A 120 3.15 5.94 0.08
C ARG A 120 2.21 5.10 -0.78
N VAL A 121 1.14 5.69 -1.34
CA VAL A 121 0.27 5.02 -2.32
C VAL A 121 1.08 4.60 -3.53
N MET A 122 1.90 5.50 -4.07
CA MET A 122 2.79 5.20 -5.20
C MET A 122 3.74 4.05 -4.87
N ALA A 123 4.46 4.11 -3.75
CA ALA A 123 5.39 3.06 -3.34
C ALA A 123 4.68 1.71 -3.13
N SER A 124 3.48 1.73 -2.53
CA SER A 124 2.67 0.51 -2.33
C SER A 124 2.19 -0.09 -3.66
N ALA A 125 1.87 0.76 -4.64
CA ALA A 125 1.49 0.30 -5.97
C ALA A 125 2.67 -0.39 -6.67
N ILE A 126 3.89 0.14 -6.54
CA ILE A 126 5.11 -0.49 -7.07
C ILE A 126 5.35 -1.86 -6.42
N GLU A 127 5.25 -1.94 -5.08
CA GLU A 127 5.40 -3.20 -4.33
C GLU A 127 4.40 -4.29 -4.75
N GLN A 128 3.22 -3.91 -5.23
CA GLN A 128 2.18 -4.83 -5.66
C GLN A 128 2.17 -5.11 -7.16
N ASN A 129 2.85 -4.29 -7.96
CA ASN A 129 2.84 -4.36 -9.41
C ASN A 129 4.28 -4.30 -9.95
N ASN A 130 4.96 -5.42 -9.89
CA ASN A 130 6.29 -5.62 -10.43
C ASN A 130 6.50 -7.07 -10.88
N ASP A 131 7.52 -7.30 -11.66
CA ASP A 131 8.02 -8.62 -12.05
C ASP A 131 9.57 -8.63 -12.06
N GLU A 132 10.17 -9.68 -12.56
CA GLU A 132 11.64 -9.82 -12.65
C GLU A 132 12.32 -8.78 -13.55
N PHE A 133 11.57 -8.08 -14.41
CA PHE A 133 12.10 -7.08 -15.33
C PHE A 133 11.99 -5.66 -14.78
N GLY A 134 11.12 -5.43 -13.80
CA GLY A 134 10.93 -4.12 -13.20
C GLY A 134 9.48 -3.80 -12.81
N ILE A 135 9.16 -2.52 -12.78
CA ILE A 135 7.83 -2.03 -12.41
C ILE A 135 6.81 -2.35 -13.52
N THR A 136 5.57 -2.61 -13.10
CA THR A 136 4.40 -2.73 -13.99
C THR A 136 3.36 -1.72 -13.54
N TRP A 137 3.48 -0.47 -13.96
CA TRP A 137 2.61 0.60 -13.49
C TRP A 137 1.14 0.35 -13.83
N PRO A 138 0.23 0.50 -12.85
CA PRO A 138 -1.19 0.71 -13.17
C PRO A 138 -1.35 1.98 -14.01
N LYS A 139 -2.12 1.91 -15.09
CA LYS A 139 -2.32 3.03 -16.03
C LYS A 139 -2.70 4.35 -15.36
N ALA A 140 -3.55 4.29 -14.32
CA ALA A 140 -4.06 5.46 -13.62
C ALA A 140 -3.01 6.29 -12.86
N ILE A 141 -1.85 5.72 -12.55
CA ILE A 141 -0.79 6.37 -11.75
C ILE A 141 0.58 6.25 -12.39
N ALA A 142 0.66 5.76 -13.63
CA ALA A 142 1.90 5.73 -14.38
C ALA A 142 2.40 7.17 -14.60
N PRO A 143 3.69 7.46 -14.35
CA PRO A 143 4.23 8.81 -14.56
C PRO A 143 4.18 9.22 -16.04
N TYR A 144 4.33 8.26 -16.93
CA TYR A 144 4.10 8.38 -18.38
C TYR A 144 3.41 7.09 -18.83
N LEU A 145 2.43 7.26 -19.71
CA LEU A 145 1.67 6.12 -20.22
C LEU A 145 2.37 5.40 -21.36
N VAL A 146 3.05 6.16 -22.20
CA VAL A 146 3.72 5.68 -23.42
C VAL A 146 5.18 6.09 -23.44
N ASP A 147 6.05 5.14 -23.79
CA ASP A 147 7.45 5.39 -24.14
C ASP A 147 7.64 5.15 -25.64
N VAL A 148 7.96 6.22 -26.40
CA VAL A 148 8.30 6.14 -27.82
C VAL A 148 9.80 5.97 -27.95
N ILE A 149 10.25 4.79 -28.37
CA ILE A 149 11.66 4.41 -28.41
C ILE A 149 12.18 4.45 -29.83
N ILE A 150 13.18 5.29 -30.12
CA ILE A 150 13.92 5.27 -31.38
C ILE A 150 14.99 4.18 -31.31
N ALA A 151 14.85 3.12 -32.07
CA ALA A 151 15.77 1.98 -32.04
C ALA A 151 17.18 2.35 -32.55
N ASN A 152 17.27 3.26 -33.54
CA ASN A 152 18.52 3.77 -34.08
C ASN A 152 18.41 5.28 -34.36
N VAL A 153 18.93 6.11 -33.49
CA VAL A 153 18.90 7.57 -33.60
C VAL A 153 19.71 8.14 -34.76
N LYS A 154 20.48 7.31 -35.48
CA LYS A 154 21.21 7.72 -36.70
C LYS A 154 20.36 7.53 -37.96
N ASP A 155 19.17 7.00 -37.84
CA ASP A 155 18.24 6.76 -38.94
C ASP A 155 17.19 7.88 -38.96
N ASP A 156 17.24 8.72 -39.99
CA ASP A 156 16.38 9.90 -40.12
C ASP A 156 14.90 9.53 -40.25
N ALA A 157 14.57 8.38 -40.85
CA ALA A 157 13.18 7.92 -40.95
C ALA A 157 12.62 7.53 -39.60
N GLN A 158 13.41 6.84 -38.76
CA GLN A 158 13.01 6.51 -37.40
C GLN A 158 12.81 7.77 -36.55
N ASN A 159 13.71 8.73 -36.60
CA ASN A 159 13.58 10.00 -35.89
C ASN A 159 12.31 10.74 -36.32
N ALA A 160 12.07 10.91 -37.60
CA ALA A 160 10.89 11.64 -38.11
C ALA A 160 9.57 11.00 -37.69
N VAL A 161 9.47 9.66 -37.72
CA VAL A 161 8.28 8.94 -37.29
C VAL A 161 8.09 9.06 -35.77
N ALA A 162 9.14 8.88 -34.99
CA ALA A 162 9.08 8.92 -33.54
C ALA A 162 8.71 10.32 -33.01
N GLU A 163 9.33 11.37 -33.51
CA GLU A 163 9.02 12.76 -33.17
C GLU A 163 7.56 13.12 -33.49
N ARG A 164 7.07 12.71 -34.67
CA ARG A 164 5.69 12.93 -35.06
C ARG A 164 4.73 12.24 -34.08
N LEU A 165 4.97 10.97 -33.74
CA LEU A 165 4.15 10.22 -32.81
C LEU A 165 4.17 10.84 -31.40
N TYR A 166 5.35 11.22 -30.91
CA TYR A 166 5.50 11.90 -29.64
C TYR A 166 4.66 13.19 -29.57
N ILE A 167 4.79 14.06 -30.58
CA ILE A 167 4.05 15.31 -30.66
C ILE A 167 2.53 15.04 -30.77
N GLU A 168 2.12 14.06 -31.55
CA GLU A 168 0.71 13.70 -31.73
C GLU A 168 0.08 13.19 -30.43
N LEU A 169 0.76 12.29 -29.69
CA LEU A 169 0.29 11.76 -28.43
C LEU A 169 0.19 12.87 -27.38
N GLN A 170 1.20 13.73 -27.26
CA GLN A 170 1.16 14.87 -26.33
C GLN A 170 0.04 15.87 -26.66
N LYS A 171 -0.19 16.21 -27.91
CA LYS A 171 -1.31 17.07 -28.33
C LYS A 171 -2.68 16.49 -27.96
N ASN A 172 -2.76 15.19 -27.77
CA ASN A 172 -3.95 14.47 -27.33
C ASN A 172 -4.01 14.22 -25.83
N ASN A 173 -3.19 14.93 -25.03
CA ASN A 173 -3.08 14.81 -23.57
C ASN A 173 -2.74 13.39 -23.10
N ILE A 174 -1.90 12.68 -23.83
CA ILE A 174 -1.34 11.40 -23.46
C ILE A 174 0.08 11.64 -22.98
N ASP A 175 0.33 11.39 -21.70
CA ASP A 175 1.65 11.53 -21.08
C ASP A 175 2.63 10.54 -21.75
N THR A 176 3.55 11.09 -22.51
CA THR A 176 4.47 10.34 -23.37
C THR A 176 5.90 10.81 -23.16
N VAL A 177 6.81 9.86 -23.12
CA VAL A 177 8.27 10.08 -23.16
C VAL A 177 8.80 9.71 -24.55
N LEU A 178 9.87 10.37 -24.99
CA LEU A 178 10.63 10.01 -26.20
C LEU A 178 12.04 9.59 -25.78
N ASP A 179 12.39 8.33 -26.03
CA ASP A 179 13.76 7.84 -25.81
C ASP A 179 14.60 8.04 -27.09
N ASP A 180 15.20 9.22 -27.18
CA ASP A 180 16.11 9.67 -28.25
C ASP A 180 17.59 9.48 -27.89
N ARG A 181 17.91 8.78 -26.81
CA ARG A 181 19.28 8.54 -26.37
C ARG A 181 20.07 7.76 -27.43
N ASN A 182 21.34 8.15 -27.65
CA ASN A 182 22.23 7.39 -28.51
C ASN A 182 22.78 6.15 -27.82
N GLU A 183 21.88 5.21 -27.53
CA GLU A 183 22.17 3.93 -26.89
C GLU A 183 21.67 2.76 -27.73
N ARG A 184 22.13 1.55 -27.42
CA ARG A 184 21.70 0.33 -28.13
C ARG A 184 20.22 0.07 -27.82
N ALA A 185 19.42 -0.30 -28.81
CA ALA A 185 18.01 -0.58 -28.69
C ALA A 185 17.67 -1.55 -27.50
N GLY A 186 18.45 -2.63 -27.37
CA GLY A 186 18.24 -3.59 -26.27
C GLY A 186 18.50 -3.02 -24.87
N PHE A 187 19.35 -1.99 -24.73
CA PHE A 187 19.54 -1.26 -23.48
C PHE A 187 18.31 -0.41 -23.18
N LYS A 188 17.84 0.37 -24.15
CA LYS A 188 16.60 1.18 -24.02
C LYS A 188 15.39 0.32 -23.66
N PHE A 189 15.24 -0.84 -24.28
CA PHE A 189 14.12 -1.75 -23.98
C PHE A 189 14.15 -2.25 -22.54
N LYS A 190 15.33 -2.57 -22.01
CA LYS A 190 15.50 -2.99 -20.61
C LYS A 190 15.22 -1.86 -19.62
N ASP A 191 15.67 -0.65 -19.93
CA ASP A 191 15.38 0.53 -19.14
C ASP A 191 13.88 0.81 -19.10
N ALA A 192 13.21 0.74 -20.25
CA ALA A 192 11.77 0.92 -20.36
C ALA A 192 10.99 -0.13 -19.57
N ASP A 193 11.45 -1.40 -19.55
CA ASP A 193 10.86 -2.45 -18.73
C ASP A 193 11.12 -2.23 -17.23
N LEU A 194 12.34 -1.78 -16.86
CA LEU A 194 12.69 -1.48 -15.48
C LEU A 194 11.85 -0.31 -14.94
N ILE A 195 11.71 0.77 -15.70
CA ILE A 195 10.87 1.92 -15.34
C ILE A 195 9.39 1.54 -15.34
N GLY A 196 8.98 0.68 -16.28
CA GLY A 196 7.67 0.07 -16.31
C GLY A 196 6.59 0.87 -17.05
N PHE A 197 6.95 1.60 -18.11
CA PHE A 197 5.96 2.29 -18.94
C PHE A 197 4.87 1.33 -19.43
N PRO A 198 3.56 1.64 -19.25
CA PRO A 198 2.48 0.73 -19.64
C PRO A 198 2.51 0.30 -21.10
N LEU A 199 2.85 1.22 -22.01
CA LEU A 199 3.06 0.92 -23.43
C LEU A 199 4.44 1.38 -23.93
N LYS A 200 5.07 0.57 -24.76
CA LYS A 200 6.24 0.95 -25.56
C LYS A 200 5.86 1.01 -27.02
N VAL A 201 6.16 2.11 -27.70
CA VAL A 201 6.05 2.27 -29.13
C VAL A 201 7.46 2.25 -29.72
N ILE A 202 7.85 1.14 -30.31
CA ILE A 202 9.20 0.91 -30.81
C ILE A 202 9.24 1.31 -32.30
N VAL A 203 9.99 2.35 -32.57
CA VAL A 203 10.21 2.84 -33.93
C VAL A 203 11.52 2.24 -34.44
N GLY A 204 11.39 1.16 -35.23
CA GLY A 204 12.49 0.38 -35.77
C GLY A 204 12.60 0.48 -37.29
N LYS A 205 13.13 -0.56 -37.90
CA LYS A 205 13.38 -0.62 -39.37
C LYS A 205 12.11 -0.45 -40.21
N GLY A 206 10.93 -0.83 -39.67
CA GLY A 206 9.63 -0.66 -40.33
C GLY A 206 9.19 0.79 -40.48
N ALA A 207 9.90 1.77 -39.89
CA ALA A 207 9.57 3.18 -39.97
C ALA A 207 9.52 3.73 -41.40
N VAL A 208 10.38 3.18 -42.30
CA VAL A 208 10.38 3.54 -43.74
C VAL A 208 9.02 3.24 -44.38
N ASP A 209 8.36 2.17 -43.94
CA ASP A 209 7.04 1.74 -44.43
C ASP A 209 5.90 2.28 -43.52
N GLY A 210 6.25 3.13 -42.59
CA GLY A 210 5.30 3.67 -41.60
C GLY A 210 4.81 2.65 -40.60
N ILE A 211 5.53 1.56 -40.34
CA ILE A 211 5.16 0.49 -39.41
C ILE A 211 5.97 0.66 -38.12
N VAL A 212 5.29 0.49 -36.95
CA VAL A 212 5.89 0.51 -35.63
C VAL A 212 5.40 -0.70 -34.82
N GLU A 213 6.18 -1.10 -33.84
CA GLU A 213 5.78 -2.14 -32.89
C GLU A 213 5.23 -1.49 -31.61
N VAL A 214 4.07 -1.91 -31.16
CA VAL A 214 3.49 -1.49 -29.86
C VAL A 214 3.49 -2.68 -28.93
N LYS A 215 4.08 -2.51 -27.74
CA LYS A 215 4.20 -3.58 -26.75
C LYS A 215 3.56 -3.17 -25.43
N ASP A 216 2.66 -4.02 -24.92
CA ASP A 216 2.07 -3.90 -23.58
C ASP A 216 3.05 -4.43 -22.53
N ARG A 217 3.37 -3.61 -21.53
CA ARG A 217 4.29 -3.99 -20.44
C ARG A 217 3.76 -5.10 -19.55
N LYS A 218 2.44 -5.08 -19.29
CA LYS A 218 1.80 -6.00 -18.35
C LYS A 218 1.63 -7.39 -18.94
N THR A 219 1.18 -7.49 -20.18
CA THR A 219 0.92 -8.78 -20.84
C THR A 219 2.14 -9.32 -21.57
N GLY A 220 3.08 -8.45 -21.94
CA GLY A 220 4.22 -8.77 -22.80
C GLY A 220 3.85 -8.92 -24.27
N GLU A 221 2.57 -8.78 -24.63
CA GLU A 221 2.09 -8.86 -25.99
C GLU A 221 2.61 -7.69 -26.84
N SER A 222 3.00 -7.99 -28.06
CA SER A 222 3.40 -6.97 -29.04
C SER A 222 2.64 -7.13 -30.35
N VAL A 223 2.42 -6.02 -31.03
CA VAL A 223 1.74 -5.96 -32.32
C VAL A 223 2.42 -4.92 -33.20
N GLU A 224 2.59 -5.25 -34.49
CA GLU A 224 3.00 -4.30 -35.50
C GLU A 224 1.76 -3.61 -36.08
N ILE A 225 1.78 -2.28 -36.08
CA ILE A 225 0.67 -1.45 -36.61
C ILE A 225 1.26 -0.29 -37.43
N LYS A 226 0.42 0.35 -38.20
CA LYS A 226 0.79 1.59 -38.87
C LYS A 226 0.96 2.73 -37.85
N ALA A 227 1.95 3.58 -38.05
CA ALA A 227 2.20 4.72 -37.18
C ALA A 227 0.97 5.64 -37.04
N GLU A 228 0.15 5.77 -38.09
CA GLU A 228 -1.10 6.54 -38.08
C GLU A 228 -2.20 5.93 -37.20
N GLU A 229 -2.10 4.65 -36.84
CA GLU A 229 -3.08 3.92 -36.00
C GLU A 229 -2.70 3.98 -34.50
N VAL A 230 -1.47 4.41 -34.15
CA VAL A 230 -0.95 4.40 -32.78
C VAL A 230 -1.85 5.20 -31.83
N LEU A 231 -2.27 6.40 -32.22
CA LEU A 231 -3.15 7.23 -31.38
C LEU A 231 -4.46 6.50 -31.03
N GLN A 232 -5.09 5.89 -32.02
CA GLN A 232 -6.33 5.14 -31.81
C GLN A 232 -6.08 3.92 -30.90
N PHE A 233 -5.03 3.18 -31.15
CA PHE A 233 -4.61 2.04 -30.31
C PHE A 233 -4.41 2.44 -28.84
N VAL A 234 -3.69 3.54 -28.59
CA VAL A 234 -3.47 4.05 -27.22
C VAL A 234 -4.79 4.47 -26.55
N ARG A 235 -5.69 5.11 -27.28
CA ARG A 235 -7.03 5.45 -26.74
C ARG A 235 -7.83 4.22 -26.33
N GLU A 236 -7.81 3.19 -27.16
CA GLU A 236 -8.49 1.93 -26.84
C GLU A 236 -7.82 1.20 -25.66
N PHE A 237 -6.49 1.30 -25.55
CA PHE A 237 -5.76 0.78 -24.40
C PHE A 237 -6.12 1.51 -23.09
N ILE A 238 -6.31 2.82 -23.13
CA ILE A 238 -6.72 3.63 -21.96
C ILE A 238 -8.14 3.25 -21.52
N ALA A 239 -9.04 3.03 -22.49
CA ALA A 239 -10.45 2.76 -22.22
C ALA A 239 -10.74 1.38 -21.62
N LYS A 240 -9.83 0.42 -21.78
CA LYS A 240 -9.89 -0.92 -21.16
C LYS A 240 -9.39 -0.89 -19.70
#